data_6548aec62cb3f912041a7ed62a0c37a8
#
_entry.id   6548aec62cb3f912041a7ed62a0c37a8
#
_cell.length_a   1.000
_cell.length_b   1.000
_cell.length_c   1.000
_cell.angle_alpha   90.00
_cell.angle_beta   90.00
_cell.angle_gamma   90.00
#
_symmetry.space_group_name_H-M   'P 1'
#
loop_
_entity.id
_entity.type
_entity.pdbx_description
1 polymer ?
#
loop_
_entity_poly.entity_id
_entity_poly.type
_entity_poly.pdbx_seq_one_letter_code
_entity_poly.pdbx_strand_id
1 'polypeptide(L)'
;VVAITSAGQGRAGYAAADPAPAGAYTPPMSVHFIGAGPGAADLLTVRAVELLRRCPVCLYPGTYLDPEVLGHCAPATELIDTQRLDLDEITAHMVRATAAGREVARLCSGDPSLYSALTEQTRRLDAAGVPWDITPGVPAYAAAAALLGTELTVPEVAQSVVLTRTRARSTAMPETEALAGFARTRATLVLHLAITRIRQLAQELAADYGPGCPAAVVYRASQPDQIVLRGTLADIADRVEAAGLSRAAVILVGRALELGIDCAQSHLYDPVRDRSHLGG
;
A
#
# COMPACT_ATOMS: atom_id res chain seq x y z
N VAL A 1 12.61 -1.08 13.13
CA VAL A 1 12.69 0.21 13.84
C VAL A 1 13.83 0.99 13.22
N VAL A 2 13.51 1.97 12.37
CA VAL A 2 14.51 2.86 11.80
C VAL A 2 14.99 3.80 12.91
N ALA A 3 16.19 3.59 13.41
CA ALA A 3 16.86 4.55 14.26
C ALA A 3 17.44 5.65 13.38
N ILE A 4 16.81 6.82 13.36
CA ILE A 4 17.42 8.02 12.80
C ILE A 4 18.33 8.59 13.87
N THR A 5 19.64 8.50 13.68
CA THR A 5 20.64 9.21 14.49
C THR A 5 20.47 10.71 14.24
N SER A 6 20.09 11.46 15.26
CA SER A 6 19.97 12.89 15.25
C SER A 6 21.35 13.56 15.31
N ALA A 7 21.78 14.15 14.19
CA ALA A 7 22.64 15.33 14.24
C ALA A 7 21.71 16.55 14.42
N GLY A 8 21.89 17.29 15.50
CA GLY A 8 21.00 18.38 15.87
C GLY A 8 20.93 19.48 14.81
N GLN A 9 19.74 19.69 14.31
CA GLN A 9 19.28 20.99 13.79
C GLN A 9 17.79 21.10 14.09
N GLY A 10 17.42 22.26 14.61
CA GLY A 10 16.20 22.72 15.18
C GLY A 10 14.89 21.98 14.81
N ARG A 11 14.18 21.59 15.84
CA ARG A 11 12.75 21.33 15.77
C ARG A 11 12.07 22.57 15.19
N ALA A 12 11.64 22.51 13.94
CA ALA A 12 10.53 23.33 13.50
C ALA A 12 9.30 22.78 14.24
N GLY A 13 8.98 23.37 15.38
CA GLY A 13 7.75 23.12 16.10
C GLY A 13 6.61 23.45 15.14
N TYR A 14 5.66 22.54 14.99
CA TYR A 14 4.32 22.91 14.57
C TYR A 14 3.76 23.82 15.67
N ALA A 15 4.07 25.11 15.59
CA ALA A 15 3.35 26.11 16.35
C ALA A 15 1.92 26.09 15.83
N ALA A 16 0.96 25.90 16.72
CA ALA A 16 -0.42 26.21 16.41
C ALA A 16 -0.42 27.68 15.94
N ALA A 17 -0.77 27.90 14.67
CA ALA A 17 -0.88 29.24 14.14
C ALA A 17 -2.01 29.93 14.89
N ASP A 18 -1.71 31.12 15.47
CA ASP A 18 -2.73 32.01 15.98
C ASP A 18 -3.76 32.31 14.89
N PRO A 19 -5.05 32.49 15.23
CA PRO A 19 -6.06 32.80 14.24
C PRO A 19 -5.73 34.12 13.55
N ALA A 20 -5.51 34.10 12.25
CA ALA A 20 -5.22 35.25 11.44
C ALA A 20 -6.36 36.29 11.51
N PRO A 21 -6.05 37.62 11.50
CA PRO A 21 -7.06 38.67 11.52
C PRO A 21 -7.91 38.62 10.24
N ALA A 22 -9.15 39.13 10.35
CA ALA A 22 -10.16 39.15 9.31
C ALA A 22 -9.66 39.79 8.00
N GLY A 23 -9.50 39.00 6.99
CA GLY A 23 -8.85 39.21 5.70
C GLY A 23 -8.22 37.88 5.29
N ALA A 24 -8.74 36.76 5.78
CA ALA A 24 -8.16 35.45 5.83
C ALA A 24 -7.70 35.00 4.42
N TYR A 25 -6.38 34.75 4.29
CA TYR A 25 -5.83 33.88 3.28
C TYR A 25 -6.61 32.56 3.31
N THR A 26 -7.52 32.37 2.37
CA THR A 26 -8.13 31.09 2.13
C THR A 26 -7.06 30.27 1.41
N PRO A 27 -6.52 29.19 2.02
CA PRO A 27 -5.57 28.36 1.31
C PRO A 27 -6.21 27.88 0.00
N PRO A 28 -5.45 27.80 -1.10
CA PRO A 28 -6.00 27.31 -2.36
C PRO A 28 -6.57 25.91 -2.13
N MET A 29 -7.72 25.63 -2.76
CA MET A 29 -8.38 24.32 -2.68
C MET A 29 -7.42 23.25 -3.18
N SER A 30 -7.30 22.18 -2.42
CA SER A 30 -6.29 21.14 -2.62
C SER A 30 -6.91 19.80 -3.02
N VAL A 31 -6.11 18.99 -3.68
CA VAL A 31 -6.40 17.57 -3.92
C VAL A 31 -5.67 16.74 -2.87
N HIS A 32 -6.40 15.95 -2.10
CA HIS A 32 -5.85 15.05 -1.10
C HIS A 32 -5.80 13.63 -1.64
N PHE A 33 -4.61 13.12 -1.97
CA PHE A 33 -4.41 11.71 -2.29
C PHE A 33 -4.44 10.90 -1.00
N ILE A 34 -5.44 10.02 -0.88
CA ILE A 34 -5.73 9.31 0.38
C ILE A 34 -5.60 7.81 0.17
N GLY A 35 -4.77 7.16 0.96
CA GLY A 35 -4.74 5.71 1.03
C GLY A 35 -6.04 5.17 1.63
N ALA A 36 -6.78 4.44 0.80
CA ALA A 36 -8.08 3.87 1.17
C ALA A 36 -7.97 2.54 1.95
N GLY A 37 -6.75 2.12 2.26
CA GLY A 37 -6.53 0.85 2.94
C GLY A 37 -6.74 -0.37 2.02
N PRO A 38 -6.64 -1.58 2.59
CA PRO A 38 -6.70 -2.82 1.82
C PRO A 38 -8.14 -3.27 1.49
N GLY A 39 -9.13 -2.66 2.14
CA GLY A 39 -10.55 -2.98 1.92
C GLY A 39 -11.42 -2.56 3.09
N ALA A 40 -11.22 -3.13 4.28
CA ALA A 40 -12.05 -2.82 5.45
C ALA A 40 -12.00 -1.33 5.82
N ALA A 41 -13.16 -0.74 6.09
CA ALA A 41 -13.28 0.68 6.38
C ALA A 41 -12.64 1.08 7.73
N ASP A 42 -12.52 0.16 8.68
CA ASP A 42 -11.86 0.36 9.98
C ASP A 42 -10.33 0.37 9.88
N LEU A 43 -9.76 0.02 8.73
CA LEU A 43 -8.33 0.16 8.43
C LEU A 43 -7.97 1.49 7.76
N LEU A 44 -8.90 2.42 7.65
CA LEU A 44 -8.60 3.78 7.28
C LEU A 44 -7.81 4.49 8.39
N THR A 45 -6.88 5.36 8.01
CA THR A 45 -6.28 6.25 9.00
C THR A 45 -7.30 7.28 9.49
N VAL A 46 -7.15 7.76 10.71
CA VAL A 46 -8.01 8.82 11.27
C VAL A 46 -8.02 10.04 10.35
N ARG A 47 -6.85 10.44 9.82
CA ARG A 47 -6.76 11.55 8.86
C ARG A 47 -7.55 11.30 7.58
N ALA A 48 -7.52 10.07 7.05
CA ALA A 48 -8.31 9.71 5.87
C ALA A 48 -9.80 9.92 6.11
N VAL A 49 -10.30 9.46 7.27
CA VAL A 49 -11.71 9.64 7.65
C VAL A 49 -12.08 11.12 7.78
N GLU A 50 -11.23 11.93 8.41
CA GLU A 50 -11.45 13.38 8.55
C GLU A 50 -11.53 14.08 7.18
N LEU A 51 -10.62 13.74 6.26
CA LEU A 51 -10.61 14.27 4.90
C LEU A 51 -11.86 13.86 4.12
N LEU A 52 -12.27 12.59 4.19
CA LEU A 52 -13.49 12.10 3.53
C LEU A 52 -14.74 12.83 4.00
N ARG A 53 -14.84 13.14 5.31
CA ARG A 53 -15.96 13.90 5.88
C ARG A 53 -15.99 15.35 5.42
N ARG A 54 -14.83 15.93 5.13
CA ARG A 54 -14.68 17.36 4.80
C ARG A 54 -14.80 17.64 3.32
N CYS A 55 -14.22 16.76 2.46
CA CYS A 55 -14.12 17.02 1.04
C CYS A 55 -15.49 16.88 0.34
N PRO A 56 -15.95 17.93 -0.38
CA PRO A 56 -17.23 17.88 -1.08
C PRO A 56 -17.17 17.08 -2.40
N VAL A 57 -15.98 16.63 -2.83
CA VAL A 57 -15.78 15.78 -4.02
C VAL A 57 -14.88 14.63 -3.63
N CYS A 58 -15.26 13.39 -3.99
CA CYS A 58 -14.48 12.19 -3.77
C CYS A 58 -14.35 11.38 -5.06
N LEU A 59 -13.14 11.23 -5.57
CA LEU A 59 -12.81 10.32 -6.67
C LEU A 59 -12.31 8.99 -6.11
N TYR A 60 -12.86 7.87 -6.56
CA TYR A 60 -12.52 6.55 -6.03
C TYR A 60 -12.31 5.49 -7.13
N PRO A 61 -11.51 4.44 -6.89
CA PRO A 61 -11.09 3.46 -7.90
C PRO A 61 -12.09 2.32 -8.14
N GLY A 62 -13.39 2.60 -8.06
CA GLY A 62 -14.45 1.63 -8.38
C GLY A 62 -14.42 0.38 -7.50
N THR A 63 -14.48 -0.79 -8.13
CA THR A 63 -14.63 -2.11 -7.47
C THR A 63 -13.44 -2.56 -6.63
N TYR A 64 -12.33 -1.85 -6.63
CA TYR A 64 -11.18 -2.13 -5.76
C TYR A 64 -11.34 -1.57 -4.34
N LEU A 65 -12.41 -0.84 -4.10
CA LEU A 65 -12.74 -0.22 -2.83
C LEU A 65 -13.96 -0.92 -2.21
N ASP A 66 -13.92 -1.13 -0.89
CA ASP A 66 -15.13 -1.54 -0.16
C ASP A 66 -16.10 -0.36 -0.11
N PRO A 67 -17.39 -0.55 -0.44
CA PRO A 67 -18.39 0.52 -0.38
C PRO A 67 -18.51 1.18 1.00
N GLU A 68 -18.21 0.48 2.09
CA GLU A 68 -18.24 1.05 3.45
C GLU A 68 -17.24 2.20 3.63
N VAL A 69 -16.13 2.20 2.89
CA VAL A 69 -15.17 3.32 2.89
C VAL A 69 -15.84 4.62 2.45
N LEU A 70 -16.72 4.55 1.44
CA LEU A 70 -17.47 5.72 0.95
C LEU A 70 -18.52 6.20 1.96
N GLY A 71 -18.93 5.35 2.90
CA GLY A 71 -19.82 5.71 4.00
C GLY A 71 -19.24 6.78 4.95
N HIS A 72 -17.92 7.01 4.90
CA HIS A 72 -17.29 8.11 5.63
C HIS A 72 -17.42 9.48 4.96
N CYS A 73 -17.80 9.53 3.68
CA CYS A 73 -18.07 10.80 2.98
C CYS A 73 -19.33 11.46 3.55
N ALA A 74 -19.38 12.79 3.51
CA ALA A 74 -20.59 13.51 3.88
C ALA A 74 -21.73 13.16 2.89
N PRO A 75 -23.02 13.19 3.32
CA PRO A 75 -24.15 12.82 2.44
C PRO A 75 -24.26 13.65 1.16
N ALA A 76 -23.73 14.87 1.15
CA ALA A 76 -23.73 15.77 -0.01
C ALA A 76 -22.46 15.66 -0.87
N THR A 77 -21.54 14.75 -0.55
CA THR A 77 -20.30 14.56 -1.32
C THR A 77 -20.61 14.02 -2.71
N GLU A 78 -20.08 14.68 -3.73
CA GLU A 78 -20.09 14.18 -5.11
C GLU A 78 -19.12 13.01 -5.24
N LEU A 79 -19.63 11.81 -5.50
CA LEU A 79 -18.86 10.59 -5.67
C LEU A 79 -18.59 10.32 -7.15
N ILE A 80 -17.31 10.23 -7.55
CA ILE A 80 -16.88 10.00 -8.92
C ILE A 80 -16.12 8.68 -9.01
N ASP A 81 -16.72 7.69 -9.66
CA ASP A 81 -16.04 6.41 -9.96
C ASP A 81 -15.07 6.60 -11.13
N THR A 82 -13.79 6.33 -10.86
CA THR A 82 -12.72 6.49 -11.85
C THR A 82 -12.37 5.20 -12.60
N GLN A 83 -13.09 4.11 -12.38
CA GLN A 83 -12.72 2.79 -12.93
C GLN A 83 -12.66 2.77 -14.47
N ARG A 84 -13.45 3.62 -15.13
CA ARG A 84 -13.55 3.69 -16.59
C ARG A 84 -12.94 4.97 -17.18
N LEU A 85 -12.36 5.82 -16.33
CA LEU A 85 -11.77 7.08 -16.73
C LEU A 85 -10.27 6.89 -17.00
N ASP A 86 -9.76 7.62 -17.98
CA ASP A 86 -8.34 7.75 -18.20
C ASP A 86 -7.71 8.82 -17.28
N LEU A 87 -6.38 8.95 -17.29
CA LEU A 87 -5.67 9.89 -16.42
C LEU A 87 -6.00 11.36 -16.71
N ASP A 88 -6.31 11.70 -17.95
CA ASP A 88 -6.63 13.08 -18.33
C ASP A 88 -8.04 13.43 -17.86
N GLU A 89 -8.99 12.51 -17.97
CA GLU A 89 -10.36 12.65 -17.44
C GLU A 89 -10.34 12.76 -15.90
N ILE A 90 -9.60 11.88 -15.21
CA ILE A 90 -9.44 11.91 -13.75
C ILE A 90 -8.87 13.26 -13.31
N THR A 91 -7.80 13.71 -13.97
CA THR A 91 -7.16 14.99 -13.64
C THR A 91 -8.08 16.16 -13.91
N ALA A 92 -8.82 16.13 -15.04
CA ALA A 92 -9.79 17.17 -15.37
C ALA A 92 -10.90 17.31 -14.31
N HIS A 93 -11.36 16.22 -13.71
CA HIS A 93 -12.32 16.27 -12.59
C HIS A 93 -11.73 17.00 -11.39
N MET A 94 -10.49 16.68 -11.00
CA MET A 94 -9.81 17.30 -9.87
C MET A 94 -9.59 18.80 -10.10
N VAL A 95 -9.05 19.17 -11.28
CA VAL A 95 -8.81 20.59 -11.65
C VAL A 95 -10.12 21.40 -11.68
N ARG A 96 -11.18 20.87 -12.27
CA ARG A 96 -12.48 21.58 -12.29
C ARG A 96 -13.06 21.79 -10.91
N ALA A 97 -12.96 20.77 -10.03
CA ALA A 97 -13.46 20.88 -8.67
C ALA A 97 -12.70 21.95 -7.87
N THR A 98 -11.37 21.96 -7.93
CA THR A 98 -10.54 22.95 -7.23
C THR A 98 -10.72 24.35 -7.78
N ALA A 99 -10.86 24.53 -9.10
CA ALA A 99 -11.20 25.82 -9.72
C ALA A 99 -12.57 26.36 -9.29
N ALA A 100 -13.51 25.47 -8.93
CA ALA A 100 -14.82 25.80 -8.37
C ALA A 100 -14.78 26.02 -6.83
N GLY A 101 -13.60 26.11 -6.22
CA GLY A 101 -13.45 26.32 -4.78
C GLY A 101 -13.80 25.09 -3.92
N ARG A 102 -13.64 23.87 -4.45
CA ARG A 102 -13.99 22.62 -3.79
C ARG A 102 -12.76 21.76 -3.53
N GLU A 103 -12.54 21.33 -2.29
CA GLU A 103 -11.52 20.33 -1.94
C GLU A 103 -11.89 18.96 -2.50
N VAL A 104 -10.87 18.19 -2.85
CA VAL A 104 -11.05 16.89 -3.50
C VAL A 104 -10.33 15.79 -2.70
N ALA A 105 -11.06 14.74 -2.31
CA ALA A 105 -10.51 13.48 -1.85
C ALA A 105 -10.27 12.57 -3.06
N ARG A 106 -9.02 12.18 -3.33
CA ARG A 106 -8.65 11.19 -4.35
C ARG A 106 -8.23 9.89 -3.66
N LEU A 107 -9.12 8.93 -3.60
CA LEU A 107 -8.84 7.62 -2.99
C LEU A 107 -7.94 6.78 -3.88
N CYS A 108 -6.92 6.19 -3.27
CA CYS A 108 -6.03 5.20 -3.86
C CYS A 108 -6.15 3.89 -3.08
N SER A 109 -6.34 2.76 -3.76
CA SER A 109 -6.40 1.45 -3.10
C SER A 109 -5.10 1.16 -2.35
N GLY A 110 -5.18 0.70 -1.10
CA GLY A 110 -4.03 0.46 -0.24
C GLY A 110 -3.35 1.77 0.18
N ASP A 111 -2.13 1.95 -0.26
CA ASP A 111 -1.30 3.13 0.00
C ASP A 111 -0.92 3.83 -1.32
N PRO A 112 -0.98 5.18 -1.38
CA PRO A 112 -0.66 5.93 -2.61
C PRO A 112 0.78 5.73 -3.12
N SER A 113 1.72 5.31 -2.29
CA SER A 113 3.11 5.08 -2.67
C SER A 113 3.33 3.83 -3.53
N LEU A 114 2.33 2.93 -3.65
CA LEU A 114 2.47 1.66 -4.34
C LEU A 114 1.47 1.53 -5.50
N TYR A 115 1.98 1.57 -6.74
CA TYR A 115 1.23 1.29 -7.99
C TYR A 115 -0.06 2.10 -8.20
N SER A 116 -0.12 3.33 -7.70
CA SER A 116 -1.31 4.19 -7.73
C SER A 116 -1.35 5.20 -8.88
N ALA A 117 -0.36 5.20 -9.78
CA ALA A 117 -0.16 6.26 -10.78
C ALA A 117 -0.10 7.67 -10.16
N LEU A 118 0.41 7.78 -8.94
CA LEU A 118 0.48 9.03 -8.19
C LEU A 118 1.31 10.09 -8.93
N THR A 119 2.52 9.70 -9.37
CA THR A 119 3.45 10.63 -10.06
C THR A 119 2.86 11.23 -11.32
N GLU A 120 2.11 10.44 -12.09
CA GLU A 120 1.46 10.91 -13.31
C GLU A 120 0.33 11.91 -13.02
N GLN A 121 -0.43 11.68 -11.96
CA GLN A 121 -1.51 12.57 -11.52
C GLN A 121 -0.95 13.86 -10.93
N THR A 122 0.04 13.78 -10.03
CA THR A 122 0.63 14.99 -9.40
C THR A 122 1.32 15.89 -10.41
N ARG A 123 2.05 15.36 -11.39
CA ARG A 123 2.63 16.17 -12.48
C ARG A 123 1.59 16.96 -13.27
N ARG A 124 0.40 16.40 -13.48
CA ARG A 124 -0.70 17.10 -14.18
C ARG A 124 -1.30 18.19 -13.30
N LEU A 125 -1.43 17.95 -12.00
CA LEU A 125 -1.90 18.95 -11.04
C LEU A 125 -0.88 20.08 -10.90
N ASP A 126 0.42 19.78 -10.83
CA ASP A 126 1.49 20.79 -10.81
C ASP A 126 1.44 21.69 -12.06
N ALA A 127 1.27 21.08 -13.26
CA ALA A 127 1.13 21.81 -14.51
C ALA A 127 -0.13 22.70 -14.54
N ALA A 128 -1.18 22.33 -13.81
CA ALA A 128 -2.41 23.10 -13.66
C ALA A 128 -2.37 24.11 -12.49
N GLY A 129 -1.27 24.17 -11.71
CA GLY A 129 -1.13 25.01 -10.53
C GLY A 129 -2.05 24.62 -9.36
N VAL A 130 -2.48 23.35 -9.30
CA VAL A 130 -3.36 22.83 -8.27
C VAL A 130 -2.54 22.21 -7.14
N PRO A 131 -2.67 22.72 -5.90
CA PRO A 131 -2.00 22.14 -4.73
C PRO A 131 -2.53 20.74 -4.41
N TRP A 132 -1.65 19.90 -3.87
CA TRP A 132 -1.99 18.55 -3.44
C TRP A 132 -1.17 18.11 -2.24
N ASP A 133 -1.67 17.12 -1.52
CA ASP A 133 -0.96 16.42 -0.46
C ASP A 133 -1.29 14.92 -0.47
N ILE A 134 -0.58 14.16 0.38
CA ILE A 134 -0.69 12.71 0.46
C ILE A 134 -0.95 12.28 1.90
N THR A 135 -1.98 11.48 2.10
CA THR A 135 -2.26 10.76 3.34
C THR A 135 -1.98 9.27 3.11
N PRO A 136 -1.07 8.65 3.87
CA PRO A 136 -0.77 7.24 3.73
C PRO A 136 -1.97 6.35 4.11
N GLY A 137 -1.93 5.11 3.62
CA GLY A 137 -2.90 4.08 3.98
C GLY A 137 -2.23 2.77 4.36
N VAL A 138 -3.00 1.79 4.79
CA VAL A 138 -2.50 0.43 5.03
C VAL A 138 -2.39 -0.30 3.70
N PRO A 139 -1.18 -0.68 3.25
CA PRO A 139 -1.02 -1.38 1.97
C PRO A 139 -1.49 -2.84 2.07
N ALA A 140 -1.91 -3.40 0.94
CA ALA A 140 -2.48 -4.75 0.89
C ALA A 140 -1.51 -5.84 1.41
N TYR A 141 -0.21 -5.67 1.24
CA TYR A 141 0.76 -6.65 1.75
C TYR A 141 0.83 -6.67 3.28
N ALA A 142 0.66 -5.53 3.94
CA ALA A 142 0.65 -5.47 5.41
C ALA A 142 -0.61 -6.13 5.97
N ALA A 143 -1.77 -5.91 5.34
CA ALA A 143 -2.99 -6.62 5.70
C ALA A 143 -2.88 -8.13 5.43
N ALA A 144 -2.23 -8.54 4.34
CA ALA A 144 -1.95 -9.94 4.05
C ALA A 144 -1.04 -10.57 5.12
N ALA A 145 0.03 -9.88 5.54
CA ALA A 145 0.91 -10.35 6.61
C ALA A 145 0.17 -10.52 7.95
N ALA A 146 -0.73 -9.57 8.28
CA ALA A 146 -1.57 -9.65 9.47
C ALA A 146 -2.50 -10.88 9.43
N LEU A 147 -3.16 -11.15 8.29
CA LEU A 147 -4.01 -12.34 8.11
C LEU A 147 -3.21 -13.64 8.15
N LEU A 148 -1.97 -13.60 7.73
CA LEU A 148 -1.04 -14.71 7.83
C LEU A 148 -0.47 -14.87 9.26
N GLY A 149 -0.65 -13.91 10.16
CA GLY A 149 -0.05 -13.92 11.49
C GLY A 149 1.49 -13.97 11.43
N THR A 150 2.09 -13.29 10.46
CA THR A 150 3.51 -13.45 10.14
C THR A 150 4.21 -12.09 10.10
N GLU A 151 5.36 -12.00 10.75
CA GLU A 151 6.33 -10.94 10.52
C GLU A 151 7.12 -11.27 9.24
N LEU A 152 7.27 -10.29 8.35
CA LEU A 152 7.98 -10.48 7.08
C LEU A 152 9.50 -10.38 7.21
N THR A 153 10.01 -9.93 8.37
CA THR A 153 11.43 -9.69 8.67
C THR A 153 11.88 -10.48 9.89
N VAL A 154 11.88 -11.81 9.77
CA VAL A 154 12.21 -12.73 10.87
C VAL A 154 13.73 -12.77 11.07
N PRO A 155 14.26 -12.59 12.32
CA PRO A 155 15.69 -12.62 12.61
C PRO A 155 16.37 -13.89 12.11
N GLU A 156 17.53 -13.74 11.46
CA GLU A 156 18.36 -14.80 10.86
C GLU A 156 17.70 -15.62 9.75
N VAL A 157 16.42 -15.35 9.44
CA VAL A 157 15.67 -16.02 8.37
C VAL A 157 15.55 -15.13 7.14
N ALA A 158 15.02 -13.93 7.31
CA ALA A 158 14.91 -12.92 6.26
C ALA A 158 14.80 -11.53 6.91
N GLN A 159 15.70 -10.62 6.57
CA GLN A 159 15.71 -9.24 7.10
C GLN A 159 15.36 -8.19 6.04
N SER A 160 15.01 -8.65 4.84
CA SER A 160 14.63 -7.78 3.72
C SER A 160 13.32 -8.23 3.13
N VAL A 161 12.51 -7.26 2.72
CA VAL A 161 11.27 -7.49 1.98
C VAL A 161 11.38 -6.81 0.62
N VAL A 162 11.21 -7.58 -0.43
CA VAL A 162 11.17 -7.06 -1.81
C VAL A 162 9.72 -6.93 -2.23
N LEU A 163 9.27 -5.70 -2.41
CA LEU A 163 7.97 -5.37 -2.98
C LEU A 163 8.12 -5.14 -4.47
N THR A 164 7.53 -6.00 -5.29
CA THR A 164 7.61 -5.87 -6.74
C THR A 164 6.32 -6.32 -7.42
N ARG A 165 6.26 -6.15 -8.72
CA ARG A 165 5.23 -6.68 -9.60
C ARG A 165 5.87 -7.47 -10.74
N THR A 166 5.10 -8.11 -11.54
CA THR A 166 5.62 -8.78 -12.73
C THR A 166 5.19 -8.04 -13.99
N ARG A 167 5.96 -8.22 -15.06
CA ARG A 167 5.58 -7.70 -16.38
C ARG A 167 4.26 -8.35 -16.80
N ALA A 168 3.20 -7.56 -16.82
CA ALA A 168 1.90 -7.92 -17.36
C ALA A 168 1.72 -7.24 -18.73
N ARG A 169 0.51 -7.24 -19.25
CA ARG A 169 0.18 -6.63 -20.56
C ARG A 169 0.39 -5.11 -20.62
N SER A 170 0.58 -4.42 -19.48
CA SER A 170 0.58 -2.97 -19.40
C SER A 170 1.99 -2.38 -19.39
N THR A 171 2.55 -2.07 -18.25
CA THR A 171 3.78 -1.29 -18.13
C THR A 171 5.01 -2.19 -18.12
N ALA A 172 6.04 -1.85 -18.93
CA ALA A 172 7.32 -2.54 -18.92
C ALA A 172 7.98 -2.49 -17.54
N MET A 173 8.75 -3.54 -17.23
CA MET A 173 9.65 -3.56 -16.07
C MET A 173 11.05 -3.16 -16.55
N PRO A 174 11.83 -2.41 -15.75
CA PRO A 174 13.26 -2.24 -16.00
C PRO A 174 13.96 -3.60 -16.09
N GLU A 175 14.91 -3.74 -17.00
CA GLU A 175 15.65 -5.02 -17.16
C GLU A 175 16.41 -5.40 -15.88
N THR A 176 16.89 -4.41 -15.13
CA THR A 176 17.56 -4.58 -13.84
C THR A 176 16.66 -5.12 -12.75
N GLU A 177 15.34 -5.06 -12.93
CA GLU A 177 14.32 -5.56 -11.97
C GLU A 177 13.72 -6.90 -12.41
N ALA A 178 14.52 -7.72 -13.10
CA ALA A 178 14.13 -9.08 -13.43
C ALA A 178 13.91 -9.91 -12.15
N LEU A 179 12.80 -10.67 -12.10
CA LEU A 179 12.39 -11.43 -10.92
C LEU A 179 13.47 -12.38 -10.42
N ALA A 180 14.21 -13.02 -11.32
CA ALA A 180 15.35 -13.88 -10.97
C ALA A 180 16.46 -13.14 -10.20
N GLY A 181 16.63 -11.83 -10.42
CA GLY A 181 17.56 -11.00 -9.65
C GLY A 181 17.17 -10.92 -8.16
N PHE A 182 15.91 -10.71 -7.91
CA PHE A 182 15.35 -10.67 -6.54
C PHE A 182 15.30 -12.06 -5.91
N ALA A 183 14.95 -13.09 -6.69
CA ALA A 183 14.84 -14.47 -6.22
C ALA A 183 16.16 -14.99 -5.63
N ARG A 184 17.30 -14.66 -6.25
CA ARG A 184 18.63 -15.03 -5.74
C ARG A 184 18.93 -14.54 -4.33
N THR A 185 18.31 -13.44 -3.90
CA THR A 185 18.49 -12.91 -2.53
C THR A 185 17.83 -13.79 -1.47
N ARG A 186 16.82 -14.59 -1.83
CA ARG A 186 15.95 -15.36 -0.94
C ARG A 186 15.32 -14.53 0.18
N ALA A 187 15.24 -13.21 0.00
CA ALA A 187 14.50 -12.31 0.87
C ALA A 187 12.99 -12.65 0.85
N THR A 188 12.24 -12.14 1.81
CA THR A 188 10.78 -12.22 1.72
C THR A 188 10.31 -11.44 0.49
N LEU A 189 9.65 -12.14 -0.44
CA LEU A 189 9.19 -11.55 -1.70
C LEU A 189 7.68 -11.34 -1.66
N VAL A 190 7.25 -10.14 -2.03
CA VAL A 190 5.84 -9.74 -2.14
C VAL A 190 5.56 -9.31 -3.58
N LEU A 191 4.67 -10.04 -4.26
CA LEU A 191 4.31 -9.79 -5.65
C LEU A 191 2.91 -9.20 -5.74
N HIS A 192 2.83 -7.99 -6.29
CA HIS A 192 1.59 -7.31 -6.63
C HIS A 192 1.24 -7.52 -8.11
N LEU A 193 -0.04 -7.42 -8.48
CA LEU A 193 -0.51 -7.47 -9.87
C LEU A 193 -0.05 -8.71 -10.66
N ALA A 194 0.19 -9.83 -9.98
CA ALA A 194 0.91 -10.98 -10.50
C ALA A 194 0.09 -12.28 -10.57
N ILE A 195 -1.11 -12.30 -9.99
CA ILE A 195 -1.90 -13.53 -9.74
C ILE A 195 -2.20 -14.34 -11.00
N THR A 196 -2.44 -13.69 -12.14
CA THR A 196 -2.73 -14.36 -13.43
C THR A 196 -1.54 -15.14 -13.99
N ARG A 197 -0.35 -14.99 -13.42
CA ARG A 197 0.88 -15.67 -13.83
C ARG A 197 1.42 -16.60 -12.74
N ILE A 198 0.60 -16.94 -11.75
CA ILE A 198 1.04 -17.65 -10.54
C ILE A 198 1.80 -18.95 -10.89
N ARG A 199 1.35 -19.73 -11.86
CA ARG A 199 2.01 -20.99 -12.26
C ARG A 199 3.42 -20.75 -12.81
N GLN A 200 3.55 -19.79 -13.73
CA GLN A 200 4.87 -19.43 -14.27
C GLN A 200 5.79 -18.88 -13.18
N LEU A 201 5.27 -18.01 -12.31
CA LEU A 201 6.04 -17.39 -11.24
C LEU A 201 6.50 -18.41 -10.20
N ALA A 202 5.64 -19.36 -9.82
CA ALA A 202 6.01 -20.43 -8.90
C ALA A 202 7.15 -21.29 -9.45
N GLN A 203 7.11 -21.63 -10.75
CA GLN A 203 8.18 -22.37 -11.43
C GLN A 203 9.50 -21.56 -11.49
N GLU A 204 9.42 -20.28 -11.85
CA GLU A 204 10.58 -19.39 -11.93
C GLU A 204 11.25 -19.23 -10.57
N LEU A 205 10.47 -18.97 -9.53
CA LEU A 205 10.97 -18.76 -8.16
C LEU A 205 11.50 -20.05 -7.52
N ALA A 206 10.96 -21.21 -7.87
CA ALA A 206 11.40 -22.50 -7.34
C ALA A 206 12.87 -22.80 -7.67
N ALA A 207 13.44 -22.19 -8.72
CA ALA A 207 14.84 -22.37 -9.08
C ALA A 207 15.80 -21.87 -7.99
N ASP A 208 15.48 -20.74 -7.36
CA ASP A 208 16.32 -20.10 -6.34
C ASP A 208 15.85 -20.39 -4.90
N TYR A 209 14.54 -20.33 -4.66
CA TYR A 209 13.95 -20.58 -3.33
C TYR A 209 13.82 -22.08 -2.99
N GLY A 210 13.77 -22.94 -3.98
CA GLY A 210 13.41 -24.35 -3.86
C GLY A 210 11.89 -24.57 -3.91
N PRO A 211 11.42 -25.73 -4.44
CA PRO A 211 9.99 -26.03 -4.60
C PRO A 211 9.24 -26.12 -3.27
N GLY A 212 9.92 -26.50 -2.19
CA GLY A 212 9.36 -26.57 -0.84
C GLY A 212 9.27 -25.22 -0.10
N CYS A 213 9.75 -24.12 -0.71
CA CYS A 213 9.68 -22.81 -0.06
C CYS A 213 8.23 -22.39 0.20
N PRO A 214 7.89 -21.93 1.43
CA PRO A 214 6.57 -21.44 1.75
C PRO A 214 6.12 -20.31 0.83
N ALA A 215 4.86 -20.41 0.40
CA ALA A 215 4.18 -19.40 -0.40
C ALA A 215 2.75 -19.20 0.11
N ALA A 216 2.27 -17.98 0.04
CA ALA A 216 0.90 -17.66 0.39
C ALA A 216 0.29 -16.70 -0.64
N VAL A 217 -1.01 -16.83 -0.84
CA VAL A 217 -1.80 -15.90 -1.64
C VAL A 217 -2.96 -15.40 -0.80
N VAL A 218 -3.08 -14.08 -0.69
CA VAL A 218 -4.18 -13.44 0.03
C VAL A 218 -4.99 -12.63 -0.97
N TYR A 219 -6.22 -13.05 -1.19
CA TYR A 219 -7.18 -12.39 -2.05
C TYR A 219 -8.05 -11.46 -1.22
N ARG A 220 -8.25 -10.21 -1.67
CA ARG A 220 -9.11 -9.20 -1.06
C ARG A 220 -8.91 -9.10 0.46
N ALA A 221 -7.65 -8.96 0.89
CA ALA A 221 -7.30 -8.86 2.31
C ALA A 221 -8.18 -7.85 3.04
N SER A 222 -8.67 -8.22 4.22
CA SER A 222 -9.58 -7.47 5.08
C SER A 222 -11.02 -7.26 4.57
N GLN A 223 -11.38 -7.80 3.41
CA GLN A 223 -12.74 -7.71 2.88
C GLN A 223 -13.58 -8.94 3.27
N PRO A 224 -14.92 -8.85 3.26
CA PRO A 224 -15.78 -9.96 3.72
C PRO A 224 -15.60 -11.28 2.96
N ASP A 225 -15.18 -11.21 1.70
CA ASP A 225 -14.93 -12.36 0.81
C ASP A 225 -13.44 -12.69 0.68
N GLN A 226 -12.61 -12.30 1.66
CA GLN A 226 -11.19 -12.61 1.65
C GLN A 226 -10.92 -14.12 1.61
N ILE A 227 -9.87 -14.51 0.88
CA ILE A 227 -9.40 -15.89 0.81
C ILE A 227 -7.90 -15.90 1.11
N VAL A 228 -7.49 -16.79 2.02
CA VAL A 228 -6.09 -17.03 2.36
C VAL A 228 -5.71 -18.44 1.90
N LEU A 229 -4.79 -18.53 0.97
CA LEU A 229 -4.21 -19.79 0.50
C LEU A 229 -2.77 -19.87 0.98
N ARG A 230 -2.43 -20.96 1.67
CA ARG A 230 -1.05 -21.28 2.09
C ARG A 230 -0.61 -22.56 1.38
N GLY A 231 0.65 -22.62 1.04
CA GLY A 231 1.27 -23.78 0.40
C GLY A 231 2.76 -23.57 0.25
N THR A 232 3.31 -24.21 -0.75
CA THR A 232 4.70 -24.07 -1.18
C THR A 232 4.75 -23.65 -2.64
N LEU A 233 5.91 -23.29 -3.15
CA LEU A 233 6.07 -23.01 -4.58
C LEU A 233 5.71 -24.22 -5.47
N ALA A 234 5.73 -25.43 -4.91
CA ALA A 234 5.32 -26.64 -5.65
C ALA A 234 3.81 -26.74 -5.89
N ASP A 235 2.97 -26.23 -4.96
CA ASP A 235 1.52 -26.49 -4.99
C ASP A 235 0.64 -25.23 -4.96
N ILE A 236 1.21 -24.06 -4.70
CA ILE A 236 0.41 -22.81 -4.56
C ILE A 236 -0.36 -22.45 -5.84
N ALA A 237 0.20 -22.75 -7.02
CA ALA A 237 -0.46 -22.48 -8.29
C ALA A 237 -1.75 -23.30 -8.45
N ASP A 238 -1.71 -24.59 -8.11
CA ASP A 238 -2.88 -25.48 -8.17
C ASP A 238 -3.99 -24.97 -7.23
N ARG A 239 -3.63 -24.53 -6.04
CA ARG A 239 -4.58 -23.97 -5.05
C ARG A 239 -5.25 -22.70 -5.56
N VAL A 240 -4.49 -21.80 -6.18
CA VAL A 240 -5.00 -20.54 -6.74
C VAL A 240 -5.93 -20.78 -7.92
N GLU A 241 -5.56 -21.72 -8.82
CA GLU A 241 -6.36 -22.08 -9.98
C GLU A 241 -7.67 -22.78 -9.55
N ALA A 242 -7.60 -23.69 -8.58
CA ALA A 242 -8.78 -24.33 -8.01
C ALA A 242 -9.74 -23.34 -7.35
N ALA A 243 -9.21 -22.27 -6.74
CA ALA A 243 -10.01 -21.19 -6.15
C ALA A 243 -10.49 -20.16 -7.18
N GLY A 244 -10.08 -20.25 -8.45
CA GLY A 244 -10.51 -19.34 -9.54
C GLY A 244 -10.03 -17.90 -9.40
N LEU A 245 -8.94 -17.65 -8.67
CA LEU A 245 -8.47 -16.30 -8.39
C LEU A 245 -7.71 -15.71 -9.58
N SER A 246 -8.12 -14.52 -10.04
CA SER A 246 -7.54 -13.87 -11.22
C SER A 246 -7.21 -12.39 -11.03
N ARG A 247 -7.51 -11.78 -9.88
CA ARG A 247 -7.30 -10.35 -9.58
C ARG A 247 -7.26 -10.11 -8.06
N ALA A 248 -6.96 -8.89 -7.65
CA ALA A 248 -7.08 -8.40 -6.28
C ALA A 248 -6.39 -9.29 -5.22
N ALA A 249 -5.23 -9.86 -5.56
CA ALA A 249 -4.48 -10.74 -4.67
C ALA A 249 -3.01 -10.30 -4.55
N VAL A 250 -2.45 -10.54 -3.38
CA VAL A 250 -1.03 -10.39 -3.07
C VAL A 250 -0.44 -11.78 -2.91
N ILE A 251 0.70 -12.03 -3.55
CA ILE A 251 1.47 -13.27 -3.42
C ILE A 251 2.67 -12.99 -2.52
N LEU A 252 2.89 -13.81 -1.51
CA LEU A 252 4.05 -13.74 -0.62
C LEU A 252 4.84 -15.05 -0.75
N VAL A 253 6.16 -14.94 -0.79
CA VAL A 253 7.08 -16.09 -0.89
C VAL A 253 8.26 -15.87 0.04
N GLY A 254 8.66 -16.90 0.77
CA GLY A 254 9.86 -16.85 1.59
C GLY A 254 9.74 -17.66 2.87
N ARG A 255 10.88 -17.97 3.47
CA ARG A 255 10.96 -18.74 4.71
C ARG A 255 10.29 -18.06 5.90
N ALA A 256 10.18 -16.73 5.91
CA ALA A 256 9.44 -16.00 6.94
C ALA A 256 7.96 -16.40 7.05
N LEU A 257 7.40 -17.10 6.03
CA LEU A 257 6.01 -17.60 6.05
C LEU A 257 5.87 -18.99 6.67
N GLU A 258 6.95 -19.63 7.08
CA GLU A 258 6.94 -20.95 7.69
C GLU A 258 6.25 -20.91 9.06
N LEU A 259 5.26 -21.79 9.26
CA LEU A 259 4.54 -21.87 10.53
C LEU A 259 5.43 -22.47 11.61
N GLY A 260 5.51 -21.80 12.76
CA GLY A 260 6.34 -22.27 13.89
C GLY A 260 7.83 -22.24 13.59
N ILE A 261 8.27 -21.32 12.71
CA ILE A 261 9.69 -21.18 12.39
C ILE A 261 10.52 -20.96 13.64
N ASP A 262 11.57 -21.76 13.79
CA ASP A 262 12.60 -21.52 14.80
C ASP A 262 13.49 -20.37 14.32
N CYS A 263 13.57 -19.31 15.11
CA CYS A 263 14.33 -18.11 14.78
C CYS A 263 15.08 -17.59 16.01
N ALA A 264 16.18 -16.89 15.75
CA ALA A 264 16.92 -16.22 16.80
C ALA A 264 16.08 -15.12 17.47
N GLN A 265 16.32 -14.93 18.76
CA GLN A 265 15.73 -13.80 19.47
C GLN A 265 16.35 -12.49 18.95
N SER A 266 15.51 -11.49 18.70
CA SER A 266 16.01 -10.17 18.33
C SER A 266 16.92 -9.60 19.42
N HIS A 267 18.12 -9.16 19.04
CA HIS A 267 19.04 -8.48 19.94
C HIS A 267 18.42 -7.25 20.65
N LEU A 268 17.38 -6.66 20.05
CA LEU A 268 16.62 -5.55 20.66
C LEU A 268 16.06 -5.94 22.05
N TYR A 269 15.66 -7.19 22.22
CA TYR A 269 15.03 -7.72 23.44
C TYR A 269 15.97 -8.59 24.28
N ASP A 270 17.25 -8.69 23.90
CA ASP A 270 18.24 -9.43 24.65
C ASP A 270 18.33 -8.89 26.09
N PRO A 271 18.17 -9.74 27.14
CA PRO A 271 18.24 -9.31 28.53
C PRO A 271 19.59 -8.74 28.93
N VAL A 272 20.68 -9.12 28.26
CA VAL A 272 22.04 -8.62 28.54
C VAL A 272 22.38 -7.35 27.74
N ARG A 273 21.46 -6.87 26.88
CA ARG A 273 21.68 -5.65 26.12
C ARG A 273 21.81 -4.44 27.03
N ASP A 274 22.89 -3.69 26.85
CA ASP A 274 23.03 -2.38 27.50
C ASP A 274 21.94 -1.42 26.98
N ARG A 275 21.12 -0.92 27.89
CA ARG A 275 20.04 0.05 27.64
C ARG A 275 20.30 1.39 28.33
N SER A 276 21.49 1.59 28.91
CA SER A 276 21.84 2.82 29.63
C SER A 276 21.74 4.09 28.78
N HIS A 277 21.90 3.95 27.45
CA HIS A 277 21.76 5.05 26.47
C HIS A 277 20.31 5.40 26.12
N LEU A 278 19.33 4.60 26.53
CA LEU A 278 17.91 4.85 26.33
C LEU A 278 17.33 5.72 27.45
N GLY A 279 18.11 6.72 27.93
CA GLY A 279 17.77 7.58 29.04
C GLY A 279 16.32 8.10 28.97
N GLY A 280 15.71 8.22 30.15
CA GLY A 280 14.34 8.59 30.39
C GLY A 280 13.97 10.02 30.00
#